data_6b640f0965e610044cda9e68e5808d69
#
_entry.id   6b640f0965e610044cda9e68e5808d69
#
_cell.length_a   1.000
_cell.length_b   1.000
_cell.length_c   1.000
_cell.angle_alpha   90.00
_cell.angle_beta   90.00
_cell.angle_gamma   90.00
#
_symmetry.space_group_name_H-M   'P 1'
#
loop_
_entity.id
_entity.type
_entity.pdbx_description
1 polymer ?
#
loop_
_entity_poly.entity_id
_entity_poly.type
_entity_poly.pdbx_seq_one_letter_code
_entity_poly.pdbx_strand_id
1 'polypeptide(L)' 'MKVKNFTITKRIAKHGNQAVIVIPKILQDELRPKTIVKLDIEILRGVEK' A
#
# COMPACT_ATOMS: atom_id res chain seq x y z
N MET A 1 1.02 -6.07 23.38
CA MET A 1 0.67 -5.36 22.16
C MET A 1 0.40 -6.32 21.03
N LYS A 2 -0.66 -6.10 20.30
CA LYS A 2 -0.98 -6.97 19.17
C LYS A 2 -0.41 -6.40 17.88
N VAL A 3 0.15 -7.28 17.09
CA VAL A 3 0.63 -6.92 15.76
C VAL A 3 -0.45 -7.33 14.77
N LYS A 4 -0.87 -6.38 13.94
CA LYS A 4 -1.84 -6.64 12.89
C LYS A 4 -1.12 -6.66 11.56
N ASN A 5 -1.44 -7.67 10.78
CA ASN A 5 -0.86 -7.81 9.46
C ASN A 5 -1.95 -7.86 8.42
N PHE A 6 -1.75 -7.11 7.34
CA PHE A 6 -2.66 -7.11 6.20
C PHE A 6 -1.85 -7.40 4.95
N THR A 7 -2.42 -8.21 4.10
CA THR A 7 -1.80 -8.47 2.79
C THR A 7 -2.77 -8.00 1.73
N ILE A 8 -2.30 -7.11 0.88
CA ILE A 8 -3.12 -6.61 -0.22
C ILE A 8 -2.32 -6.69 -1.51
N THR A 9 -3.03 -6.82 -2.61
CA THR A 9 -2.44 -6.73 -3.93
C THR A 9 -2.98 -5.47 -4.57
N LYS A 10 -2.09 -4.56 -4.95
CA LYS A 10 -2.49 -3.27 -5.48
C LYS A 10 -1.61 -2.91 -6.66
N ARG A 11 -2.20 -2.19 -7.58
CA ARG A 11 -1.44 -1.59 -8.67
C ARG A 11 -0.91 -0.25 -8.19
N ILE A 12 0.36 0.01 -8.46
CA ILE A 12 0.93 1.31 -8.13
C ILE A 12 0.24 2.37 -8.97
N ALA A 13 -0.24 3.41 -8.32
CA ALA A 13 -0.90 4.53 -8.98
C ALA A 13 0.08 5.67 -9.15
N LYS A 14 -0.27 6.60 -10.03
CA LYS A 14 0.54 7.79 -10.25
C LYS A 14 -0.18 8.99 -9.66
N HIS A 15 0.55 9.78 -8.90
CA HIS A 15 0.03 11.02 -8.36
C HIS A 15 1.07 12.10 -8.59
N GLY A 16 0.82 12.98 -9.58
CA GLY A 16 1.84 13.93 -10.00
C GLY A 16 3.03 13.17 -10.55
N ASN A 17 4.19 13.40 -10.00
CA ASN A 17 5.41 12.70 -10.39
C ASN A 17 5.73 11.52 -9.48
N GLN A 18 4.80 11.16 -8.61
CA GLN A 18 5.07 10.13 -7.62
C GLN A 18 4.30 8.86 -7.90
N ALA A 19 4.93 7.74 -7.61
CA ALA A 19 4.25 6.45 -7.59
C ALA A 19 3.70 6.26 -6.18
N VAL A 20 2.42 5.91 -6.07
CA VAL A 20 1.77 5.79 -4.77
C VAL A 20 0.96 4.52 -4.71
N ILE A 21 0.72 4.06 -3.50
CA ILE A 21 -0.19 2.97 -3.24
C ILE A 21 -1.39 3.55 -2.50
N VAL A 22 -2.57 3.41 -3.10
CA VAL A 22 -3.79 3.90 -2.49
C VAL A 22 -4.32 2.83 -1.53
N ILE A 23 -4.50 3.22 -0.29
CA ILE A 23 -4.99 2.29 0.73
C ILE A 23 -6.46 2.00 0.47
N PRO A 24 -6.86 0.72 0.38
CA PRO A 24 -8.26 0.38 0.20
C PRO A 24 -9.12 0.96 1.32
N LYS A 25 -10.32 1.35 0.97
CA LYS A 25 -11.20 2.00 1.93
C LYS A 25 -11.45 1.15 3.16
N ILE A 26 -11.52 -0.16 2.97
CA ILE A 26 -11.78 -1.08 4.07
C ILE A 26 -10.65 -1.07 5.10
N LEU A 27 -9.44 -0.67 4.71
CA LEU A 27 -8.29 -0.64 5.61
C LEU A 27 -8.00 0.75 6.15
N GLN A 28 -8.76 1.77 5.76
CA GLN A 28 -8.43 3.13 6.14
C GLN A 28 -8.55 3.39 7.62
N ASP A 29 -9.40 2.64 8.32
CA ASP A 29 -9.50 2.79 9.75
C ASP A 29 -8.28 2.28 10.48
N GLU A 30 -7.61 1.28 9.91
CA GLU A 30 -6.41 0.71 10.52
C GLU A 30 -5.15 1.45 10.08
N LEU A 31 -5.16 1.97 8.84
CA LEU A 31 -3.98 2.59 8.24
C LEU A 31 -4.23 4.06 8.03
N ARG A 32 -4.39 4.77 9.13
CA ARG A 32 -4.67 6.20 9.11
C ARG A 32 -3.40 6.98 8.80
N PRO A 33 -3.57 8.23 8.35
CA PRO A 33 -2.40 9.10 8.17
C PRO A 33 -1.58 9.15 9.45
N LYS A 34 -0.27 9.18 9.29
CA LYS A 34 0.74 9.21 10.36
C LYS A 34 0.95 7.87 11.03
N THR A 35 0.23 6.84 10.64
CA THR A 35 0.50 5.49 11.13
C THR A 35 1.82 5.02 10.54
N ILE A 36 2.67 4.46 11.39
CA ILE A 36 3.96 3.92 10.95
C ILE A 36 3.78 2.46 10.62
N VAL A 37 4.15 2.09 9.41
CA VAL A 37 4.01 0.72 8.94
C VAL A 37 5.32 0.23 8.36
N LYS A 38 5.46 -1.07 8.31
CA LYS A 38 6.57 -1.71 7.63
C LYS A 38 6.03 -2.30 6.33
N LEU A 39 6.71 -2.03 5.24
CA LEU A 39 6.27 -2.48 3.93
C LEU A 39 7.23 -3.51 3.36
N ASP A 40 6.68 -4.66 3.00
CA ASP A 40 7.39 -5.63 2.18
C ASP A 40 6.72 -5.63 0.81
N ILE A 41 7.50 -5.44 -0.23
CA ILE A 41 6.96 -5.26 -1.58
C ILE A 41 7.43 -6.39 -2.46
N GLU A 42 6.46 -7.13 -3.00
CA GLU A 42 6.74 -8.20 -3.95
C GLU A 42 6.16 -7.77 -5.29
N ILE A 43 7.00 -7.75 -6.31
CA ILE A 43 6.56 -7.35 -7.64
C ILE A 43 5.99 -8.58 -8.35
N LEU A 44 4.69 -8.54 -8.60
CA LEU A 44 4.01 -9.64 -9.26
C LEU A 44 4.01 -9.48 -10.78
N ARG A 45 3.95 -8.23 -11.25
CA ARG A 45 3.97 -7.94 -12.67
C ARG A 45 4.53 -6.53 -12.86
N GLY A 46 5.56 -6.42 -13.66
CA GLY A 46 6.14 -5.13 -13.95
C GLY A 46 5.38 -4.40 -15.04
N VAL A 47 5.78 -3.16 -15.27
CA VAL A 47 5.25 -2.36 -16.34
C VAL A 47 5.90 -2.81 -17.66
N GLU A 48 5.08 -3.05 -18.65
CA GLU A 48 5.56 -3.35 -19.98
C GLU A 48 5.53 -2.10 -20.83
N LYS A 49 6.57 -1.92 -21.60
CA LYS A 49 6.66 -0.80 -22.52
C LYS A 49 6.68 -1.28 -23.95
#